data_a60b552995f0fa19b17b1e782e08372b
#
_entry.id   a60b552995f0fa19b17b1e782e08372b
#
_cell.length_a   1.000
_cell.length_b   1.000
_cell.length_c   1.000
_cell.angle_alpha   90.00
_cell.angle_beta   90.00
_cell.angle_gamma   90.00
#
_symmetry.space_group_name_H-M   'P 1'
#
loop_
_entity.id
_entity.type
_entity.pdbx_description
1 polymer ?
#
loop_
_entity_poly.entity_id
_entity_poly.type
_entity_poly.pdbx_seq_one_letter_code
_entity_poly.pdbx_strand_id
1 'polypeptide(L)'
;MTKLLGILAAVAILSAASAATPTATDPRARELISTLHLHELKGESGYLGLIGDSAQKVQIDGQSLKIQSQVYHMLTRDRPINYLHWLASDDTHILIEGGPVDYFIFHPDGTVEKQVLGRNLSAGQRPVVAIPGGCWKALRLHPGVSYALMANALSPEWTPDRVKIGAGQAWINQYSGKAPWATEANLKSLIGPNWKP
;
A
#
# COMPACT_ATOMS: atom_id res chain seq x y z
N MET A 1 50.86 8.59 -38.00
CA MET A 1 50.32 9.32 -36.84
C MET A 1 49.11 8.55 -36.36
N THR A 2 49.31 7.64 -35.42
CA THR A 2 48.28 6.67 -34.93
C THR A 2 47.76 7.18 -33.59
N LYS A 3 46.46 7.55 -33.53
CA LYS A 3 45.81 7.98 -32.29
C LYS A 3 45.33 6.74 -31.52
N LEU A 4 45.90 6.51 -30.35
CA LEU A 4 45.41 5.57 -29.35
C LEU A 4 44.15 6.16 -28.67
N LEU A 5 43.02 5.45 -28.78
CA LEU A 5 41.81 5.72 -28.00
C LEU A 5 41.88 4.93 -26.70
N GLY A 6 42.04 5.65 -25.61
CA GLY A 6 41.95 5.06 -24.26
C GLY A 6 40.47 4.79 -23.86
N ILE A 7 40.15 3.55 -23.62
CA ILE A 7 38.85 3.14 -23.06
C ILE A 7 38.96 3.29 -21.52
N LEU A 8 38.26 4.28 -20.94
CA LEU A 8 38.03 4.37 -19.51
C LEU A 8 36.92 3.37 -19.14
N ALA A 9 37.27 2.31 -18.46
CA ALA A 9 36.31 1.42 -17.81
C ALA A 9 35.80 2.08 -16.54
N ALA A 10 34.54 2.52 -16.53
CA ALA A 10 33.86 2.97 -15.32
C ALA A 10 33.50 1.75 -14.48
N VAL A 11 34.21 1.58 -13.37
CA VAL A 11 33.85 0.58 -12.33
C VAL A 11 32.65 1.14 -11.57
N ALA A 12 31.45 0.62 -11.85
CA ALA A 12 30.26 0.88 -11.06
C ALA A 12 30.41 0.15 -9.71
N ILE A 13 30.68 0.90 -8.64
CA ILE A 13 30.63 0.40 -7.27
C ILE A 13 29.14 0.17 -6.94
N LEU A 14 28.67 -1.08 -7.05
CA LEU A 14 27.39 -1.46 -6.46
C LEU A 14 27.53 -1.34 -4.95
N SER A 15 27.03 -0.23 -4.39
CA SER A 15 26.82 -0.09 -2.96
C SER A 15 25.73 -1.11 -2.56
N ALA A 16 26.14 -2.22 -1.93
CA ALA A 16 25.20 -3.14 -1.31
C ALA A 16 24.49 -2.37 -0.18
N ALA A 17 23.28 -1.93 -0.44
CA ALA A 17 22.41 -1.42 0.61
C ALA A 17 22.26 -2.54 1.64
N SER A 18 22.78 -2.32 2.84
CA SER A 18 22.57 -3.19 3.99
C SER A 18 21.05 -3.30 4.19
N ALA A 19 20.48 -4.45 3.86
CA ALA A 19 19.08 -4.73 4.12
C ALA A 19 18.88 -4.64 5.64
N ALA A 20 18.13 -3.64 6.10
CA ALA A 20 17.76 -3.53 7.49
C ALA A 20 17.04 -4.81 7.92
N THR A 21 17.46 -5.40 9.04
CA THR A 21 16.83 -6.62 9.58
C THR A 21 15.33 -6.37 9.78
N PRO A 22 14.44 -7.28 9.32
CA PRO A 22 13.00 -7.13 9.50
C PRO A 22 12.66 -6.94 10.97
N THR A 23 11.89 -5.91 11.29
CA THR A 23 11.50 -5.58 12.68
C THR A 23 10.28 -6.37 13.16
N ALA A 24 9.60 -7.10 12.28
CA ALA A 24 8.44 -7.91 12.61
C ALA A 24 8.74 -8.91 13.76
N THR A 25 7.89 -8.90 14.79
CA THR A 25 8.07 -9.74 15.98
C THR A 25 7.65 -11.20 15.75
N ASP A 26 6.68 -11.42 14.86
CA ASP A 26 6.17 -12.77 14.53
C ASP A 26 7.17 -13.53 13.64
N PRO A 27 7.54 -14.81 13.99
CA PRO A 27 8.51 -15.58 13.22
C PRO A 27 8.08 -15.84 11.76
N ARG A 28 6.79 -16.13 11.53
CA ARG A 28 6.26 -16.36 10.18
C ARG A 28 6.26 -15.08 9.35
N ALA A 29 5.93 -13.95 9.98
CA ALA A 29 6.03 -12.65 9.33
C ALA A 29 7.46 -12.35 8.88
N ARG A 30 8.48 -12.60 9.71
CA ARG A 30 9.89 -12.44 9.34
C ARG A 30 10.31 -13.35 8.18
N GLU A 31 9.88 -14.60 8.22
CA GLU A 31 10.13 -15.56 7.12
C GLU A 31 9.55 -15.04 5.80
N LEU A 32 8.28 -14.60 5.81
CA LEU A 32 7.60 -14.06 4.62
C LEU A 32 8.29 -12.80 4.09
N ILE A 33 8.67 -11.86 4.97
CA ILE A 33 9.40 -10.64 4.59
C ILE A 33 10.73 -11.01 3.90
N SER A 34 11.48 -11.95 4.48
CA SER A 34 12.76 -12.38 3.93
C SER A 34 12.60 -13.13 2.60
N THR A 35 11.70 -14.11 2.55
CA THR A 35 11.52 -15.01 1.39
C THR A 35 10.93 -14.28 0.18
N LEU A 36 9.99 -13.36 0.42
CA LEU A 36 9.34 -12.58 -0.64
C LEU A 36 10.06 -11.25 -0.92
N HIS A 37 11.23 -11.03 -0.30
CA HIS A 37 12.04 -9.82 -0.45
C HIS A 37 11.24 -8.53 -0.21
N LEU A 38 10.37 -8.56 0.83
CA LEU A 38 9.56 -7.39 1.17
C LEU A 38 10.44 -6.33 1.82
N HIS A 39 10.22 -5.07 1.47
CA HIS A 39 10.89 -3.92 2.05
C HIS A 39 9.87 -2.96 2.68
N GLU A 40 10.33 -2.16 3.62
CA GLU A 40 9.48 -1.20 4.31
C GLU A 40 8.92 -0.16 3.34
N LEU A 41 7.59 0.03 3.39
CA LEU A 41 6.89 1.04 2.61
C LEU A 41 6.92 2.37 3.36
N LYS A 42 7.73 3.31 2.87
CA LYS A 42 7.85 4.65 3.45
C LYS A 42 6.59 5.48 3.20
N GLY A 43 6.19 6.27 4.21
CA GLY A 43 5.01 7.13 4.15
C GLY A 43 3.71 6.39 4.45
N GLU A 44 3.39 5.34 3.75
CA GLU A 44 2.16 4.57 3.97
C GLU A 44 2.28 3.54 5.10
N SER A 45 3.48 3.07 5.45
CA SER A 45 3.76 2.00 6.41
C SER A 45 3.34 0.59 5.95
N GLY A 46 3.89 -0.42 6.62
CA GLY A 46 3.81 -1.82 6.19
C GLY A 46 5.02 -2.23 5.35
N TYR A 47 4.91 -3.35 4.66
CA TYR A 47 5.96 -3.90 3.80
C TYR A 47 5.41 -4.16 2.40
N LEU A 48 6.25 -3.96 1.38
CA LEU A 48 5.90 -4.10 -0.03
C LEU A 48 6.95 -4.95 -0.74
N GLY A 49 6.52 -5.75 -1.71
CA GLY A 49 7.39 -6.49 -2.63
C GLY A 49 6.77 -6.61 -4.01
N LEU A 50 7.57 -6.50 -5.07
CA LEU A 50 7.08 -6.63 -6.44
C LEU A 50 6.73 -8.10 -6.75
N ILE A 51 5.55 -8.33 -7.35
CA ILE A 51 5.16 -9.61 -7.96
C ILE A 51 5.45 -9.55 -9.45
N GLY A 52 4.96 -8.52 -10.13
CA GLY A 52 5.16 -8.34 -11.57
C GLY A 52 4.32 -7.22 -12.16
N ASP A 53 4.55 -6.97 -13.43
CA ASP A 53 3.88 -5.94 -14.21
C ASP A 53 3.39 -6.50 -15.55
N SER A 54 2.31 -5.92 -16.08
CA SER A 54 1.88 -6.22 -17.45
C SER A 54 2.88 -5.69 -18.49
N ALA A 55 3.12 -6.46 -19.53
CA ALA A 55 3.85 -5.99 -20.70
C ALA A 55 3.01 -5.03 -21.58
N GLN A 56 1.69 -5.12 -21.49
CA GLN A 56 0.76 -4.29 -22.24
C GLN A 56 0.60 -2.92 -21.58
N LYS A 57 0.39 -1.89 -22.42
CA LYS A 57 0.20 -0.51 -21.97
C LYS A 57 -1.09 0.09 -22.50
N VAL A 58 -1.58 1.10 -21.80
CA VAL A 58 -2.74 1.90 -22.13
C VAL A 58 -2.39 3.39 -22.07
N GLN A 59 -3.02 4.22 -22.90
CA GLN A 59 -2.90 5.67 -22.81
C GLN A 59 -3.98 6.23 -21.90
N ILE A 60 -3.57 6.91 -20.82
CA ILE A 60 -4.47 7.59 -19.88
C ILE A 60 -3.89 8.96 -19.57
N ASP A 61 -4.66 10.03 -19.77
CA ASP A 61 -4.27 11.42 -19.51
C ASP A 61 -2.94 11.81 -20.18
N GLY A 62 -2.68 11.28 -21.37
CA GLY A 62 -1.45 11.52 -22.12
C GLY A 62 -0.23 10.70 -21.66
N GLN A 63 -0.40 9.84 -20.67
CA GLN A 63 0.66 8.95 -20.17
C GLN A 63 0.51 7.53 -20.72
N SER A 64 1.64 6.89 -21.04
CA SER A 64 1.70 5.48 -21.44
C SER A 64 1.96 4.62 -20.18
N LEU A 65 0.91 4.05 -19.62
CA LEU A 65 0.95 3.26 -18.39
C LEU A 65 0.81 1.76 -18.69
N LYS A 66 1.46 0.89 -17.91
CA LYS A 66 1.14 -0.54 -17.93
C LYS A 66 -0.29 -0.75 -17.47
N ILE A 67 -1.00 -1.69 -18.09
CA ILE A 67 -2.42 -1.92 -17.74
C ILE A 67 -2.59 -2.46 -16.32
N GLN A 68 -1.54 -3.07 -15.73
CA GLN A 68 -1.56 -3.58 -14.37
C GLN A 68 -0.16 -3.63 -13.78
N SER A 69 -0.05 -3.39 -12.47
CA SER A 69 1.08 -3.79 -11.63
C SER A 69 0.58 -4.62 -10.44
N GLN A 70 1.42 -5.55 -9.97
CA GLN A 70 1.08 -6.46 -8.87
C GLN A 70 2.19 -6.44 -7.83
N VAL A 71 1.79 -6.35 -6.56
CA VAL A 71 2.71 -6.30 -5.44
C VAL A 71 2.21 -7.18 -4.28
N TYR A 72 3.13 -7.70 -3.49
CA TYR A 72 2.83 -8.13 -2.13
C TYR A 72 2.72 -6.90 -1.24
N HIS A 73 1.74 -6.89 -0.37
CA HIS A 73 1.61 -5.91 0.71
C HIS A 73 1.40 -6.64 2.03
N MET A 74 2.11 -6.23 3.08
CA MET A 74 2.03 -6.89 4.37
C MET A 74 1.93 -5.89 5.51
N LEU A 75 0.97 -6.13 6.41
CA LEU A 75 0.88 -5.46 7.71
C LEU A 75 1.36 -6.43 8.80
N THR A 76 1.96 -5.89 9.84
CA THR A 76 2.46 -6.63 11.01
C THR A 76 2.05 -5.92 12.29
N ARG A 77 2.14 -6.61 13.44
CA ARG A 77 1.76 -6.02 14.74
C ARG A 77 2.55 -4.75 15.06
N ASP A 78 3.81 -4.66 14.67
CA ASP A 78 4.66 -3.48 14.85
C ASP A 78 4.40 -2.39 13.80
N ARG A 79 3.73 -2.73 12.69
CA ARG A 79 3.27 -1.82 11.63
C ARG A 79 1.82 -2.13 11.25
N PRO A 80 0.87 -1.88 12.18
CA PRO A 80 -0.50 -2.35 12.05
C PRO A 80 -1.37 -1.49 11.14
N ILE A 81 -0.90 -0.33 10.71
CA ILE A 81 -1.66 0.62 9.89
C ILE A 81 -0.92 0.87 8.59
N ASN A 82 -1.61 0.73 7.46
CA ASN A 82 -1.23 1.37 6.21
C ASN A 82 -1.97 2.71 6.16
N TYR A 83 -1.21 3.79 6.28
CA TYR A 83 -1.75 5.12 6.49
C TYR A 83 -2.50 5.65 5.28
N LEU A 84 -3.34 6.66 5.54
CA LEU A 84 -4.22 7.27 4.56
C LEU A 84 -3.49 7.69 3.29
N HIS A 85 -3.94 7.16 2.17
CA HIS A 85 -3.47 7.49 0.84
C HIS A 85 -4.61 7.43 -0.19
N TRP A 86 -4.39 8.11 -1.30
CA TRP A 86 -5.28 8.17 -2.45
C TRP A 86 -4.53 7.63 -3.67
N LEU A 87 -5.20 6.81 -4.47
CA LEU A 87 -4.68 6.32 -5.74
C LEU A 87 -5.62 6.68 -6.88
N ALA A 88 -5.04 7.05 -8.04
CA ALA A 88 -5.80 7.22 -9.27
C ALA A 88 -6.25 5.89 -9.89
N SER A 89 -5.58 4.79 -9.54
CA SER A 89 -5.81 3.43 -10.07
C SER A 89 -6.81 2.67 -9.22
N ASP A 90 -7.57 1.80 -9.86
CA ASP A 90 -8.30 0.75 -9.14
C ASP A 90 -7.31 -0.16 -8.42
N ASP A 91 -7.65 -0.56 -7.20
CA ASP A 91 -6.79 -1.37 -6.36
C ASP A 91 -7.55 -2.55 -5.77
N THR A 92 -7.14 -3.76 -6.12
CA THR A 92 -7.75 -5.00 -5.62
C THR A 92 -6.78 -5.70 -4.68
N HIS A 93 -7.20 -5.88 -3.43
CA HIS A 93 -6.46 -6.61 -2.41
C HIS A 93 -7.02 -8.01 -2.22
N ILE A 94 -6.15 -9.01 -2.19
CA ILE A 94 -6.46 -10.43 -2.01
C ILE A 94 -5.71 -10.94 -0.79
N LEU A 95 -6.41 -11.50 0.20
CA LEU A 95 -5.77 -12.08 1.38
C LEU A 95 -5.07 -13.38 1.05
N ILE A 96 -3.75 -13.42 1.21
CA ILE A 96 -2.93 -14.63 1.05
C ILE A 96 -2.85 -15.39 2.37
N GLU A 97 -2.43 -14.73 3.46
CA GLU A 97 -2.18 -15.38 4.74
C GLU A 97 -2.39 -14.41 5.91
N GLY A 98 -2.74 -14.91 7.09
CA GLY A 98 -3.00 -14.09 8.27
C GLY A 98 -4.33 -13.35 8.22
N GLY A 99 -4.37 -12.11 8.70
CA GLY A 99 -5.58 -11.28 8.79
C GLY A 99 -6.50 -11.63 9.97
N PRO A 100 -7.64 -10.95 10.14
CA PRO A 100 -8.22 -10.01 9.18
C PRO A 100 -7.63 -8.59 9.23
N VAL A 101 -8.03 -7.76 8.22
CA VAL A 101 -7.64 -6.36 8.06
C VAL A 101 -8.87 -5.51 7.84
N ASP A 102 -9.02 -4.42 8.59
CA ASP A 102 -10.04 -3.39 8.36
C ASP A 102 -9.60 -2.46 7.22
N TYR A 103 -10.50 -2.23 6.28
CA TYR A 103 -10.39 -1.26 5.18
C TYR A 103 -11.33 -0.11 5.46
N PHE A 104 -10.80 1.10 5.48
CA PHE A 104 -11.54 2.35 5.58
C PHE A 104 -11.44 3.05 4.24
N ILE A 105 -12.57 3.16 3.53
CA ILE A 105 -12.64 3.68 2.16
C ILE A 105 -13.46 4.96 2.19
N PHE A 106 -12.97 6.00 1.49
CA PHE A 106 -13.57 7.33 1.46
C PHE A 106 -13.76 7.75 0.01
N HIS A 107 -15.00 7.85 -0.40
CA HIS A 107 -15.37 8.14 -1.77
C HIS A 107 -15.34 9.64 -2.08
N PRO A 108 -15.11 10.03 -3.36
CA PRO A 108 -15.08 11.43 -3.77
C PRO A 108 -16.38 12.19 -3.48
N ASP A 109 -17.52 11.50 -3.45
CA ASP A 109 -18.85 12.07 -3.14
C ASP A 109 -19.07 12.35 -1.65
N GLY A 110 -18.08 12.07 -0.80
CA GLY A 110 -18.13 12.26 0.64
C GLY A 110 -18.74 11.11 1.43
N THR A 111 -19.12 10.01 0.77
CA THR A 111 -19.54 8.80 1.46
C THR A 111 -18.34 8.01 1.98
N VAL A 112 -18.58 7.17 2.99
CA VAL A 112 -17.54 6.33 3.59
C VAL A 112 -18.00 4.89 3.72
N GLU A 113 -17.06 3.96 3.56
CA GLU A 113 -17.30 2.54 3.66
C GLU A 113 -16.27 1.87 4.55
N LYS A 114 -16.68 0.83 5.29
CA LYS A 114 -15.77 -0.06 6.01
C LYS A 114 -15.98 -1.49 5.52
N GLN A 115 -14.93 -2.12 5.04
CA GLN A 115 -14.88 -3.53 4.70
C GLN A 115 -13.86 -4.27 5.57
N VAL A 116 -14.00 -5.58 5.68
CA VAL A 116 -13.02 -6.43 6.39
C VAL A 116 -12.49 -7.48 5.44
N LEU A 117 -11.21 -7.37 5.11
CA LEU A 117 -10.49 -8.40 4.36
C LEU A 117 -10.19 -9.58 5.30
N GLY A 118 -10.78 -10.74 5.03
CA GLY A 118 -10.64 -11.90 5.90
C GLY A 118 -11.36 -13.11 5.32
N ARG A 119 -11.26 -14.26 6.02
CA ARG A 119 -11.81 -15.54 5.53
C ARG A 119 -13.13 -15.93 6.19
N ASN A 120 -13.55 -15.26 7.25
CA ASN A 120 -14.80 -15.56 7.95
C ASN A 120 -16.00 -14.91 7.23
N LEU A 121 -16.51 -15.57 6.19
CA LEU A 121 -17.62 -15.06 5.39
C LEU A 121 -18.91 -14.90 6.20
N SER A 122 -19.14 -15.76 7.21
CA SER A 122 -20.32 -15.67 8.08
C SER A 122 -20.29 -14.42 8.99
N ALA A 123 -19.10 -13.90 9.29
CA ALA A 123 -18.90 -12.63 10.00
C ALA A 123 -18.85 -11.41 9.05
N GLY A 124 -19.23 -11.56 7.80
CA GLY A 124 -19.22 -10.47 6.82
C GLY A 124 -17.85 -10.15 6.22
N GLN A 125 -16.80 -10.92 6.55
CA GLN A 125 -15.49 -10.72 5.94
C GLN A 125 -15.48 -11.14 4.46
N ARG A 126 -14.55 -10.59 3.69
CA ARG A 126 -14.33 -10.93 2.28
C ARG A 126 -12.87 -11.27 2.05
N PRO A 127 -12.54 -12.33 1.29
CA PRO A 127 -11.15 -12.66 0.95
C PRO A 127 -10.55 -11.71 -0.09
N VAL A 128 -11.40 -10.91 -0.73
CA VAL A 128 -11.01 -9.89 -1.71
C VAL A 128 -11.75 -8.59 -1.40
N VAL A 129 -11.02 -7.48 -1.44
CA VAL A 129 -11.56 -6.11 -1.36
C VAL A 129 -11.08 -5.34 -2.58
N ALA A 130 -12.01 -4.78 -3.35
CA ALA A 130 -11.73 -3.91 -4.48
C ALA A 130 -12.06 -2.47 -4.13
N ILE A 131 -11.13 -1.55 -4.36
CA ILE A 131 -11.25 -0.12 -4.11
C ILE A 131 -11.16 0.61 -5.44
N PRO A 132 -12.20 1.35 -5.86
CA PRO A 132 -12.15 2.14 -7.09
C PRO A 132 -11.07 3.21 -7.04
N GLY A 133 -10.47 3.50 -8.20
CA GLY A 133 -9.58 4.64 -8.36
C GLY A 133 -10.27 5.95 -7.97
N GLY A 134 -9.49 6.90 -7.44
CA GLY A 134 -10.03 8.17 -6.96
C GLY A 134 -10.55 8.15 -5.52
N CYS A 135 -10.63 7.01 -4.88
CA CYS A 135 -10.94 6.90 -3.45
C CYS A 135 -9.68 7.11 -2.58
N TRP A 136 -9.89 7.69 -1.39
CA TRP A 136 -8.92 7.58 -0.30
C TRP A 136 -9.14 6.29 0.45
N LYS A 137 -8.08 5.68 0.97
CA LYS A 137 -8.16 4.50 1.82
C LYS A 137 -7.09 4.48 2.89
N ALA A 138 -7.38 3.75 3.95
CA ALA A 138 -6.41 3.34 4.97
C ALA A 138 -6.74 1.93 5.42
N LEU A 139 -5.74 1.18 5.85
CA LEU A 139 -5.91 -0.18 6.31
C LEU A 139 -5.43 -0.29 7.75
N ARG A 140 -6.08 -1.15 8.53
CA ARG A 140 -5.65 -1.47 9.90
C ARG A 140 -5.75 -2.96 10.17
N LEU A 141 -4.64 -3.54 10.60
CA LEU A 141 -4.62 -4.91 11.10
C LEU A 141 -5.55 -5.04 12.31
N HIS A 142 -6.36 -6.08 12.36
CA HIS A 142 -7.29 -6.32 13.48
C HIS A 142 -6.52 -6.49 14.80
N PRO A 143 -7.07 -6.03 15.93
CA PRO A 143 -6.48 -6.28 17.24
C PRO A 143 -6.25 -7.78 17.49
N GLY A 144 -5.10 -8.12 18.06
CA GLY A 144 -4.73 -9.52 18.35
C GLY A 144 -4.15 -10.31 17.18
N VAL A 145 -4.17 -9.77 15.96
CA VAL A 145 -3.56 -10.38 14.78
C VAL A 145 -2.07 -10.05 14.71
N SER A 146 -1.23 -11.02 14.36
CA SER A 146 0.23 -10.82 14.26
C SER A 146 0.63 -10.20 12.93
N TYR A 147 -0.02 -10.59 11.84
CA TYR A 147 0.26 -10.09 10.48
C TYR A 147 -0.88 -10.39 9.51
N ALA A 148 -0.83 -9.74 8.37
CA ALA A 148 -1.63 -10.06 7.19
C ALA A 148 -0.78 -9.85 5.94
N LEU A 149 -0.62 -10.90 5.12
CA LEU A 149 -0.01 -10.85 3.80
C LEU A 149 -1.10 -10.79 2.75
N MET A 150 -1.00 -9.85 1.85
CA MET A 150 -1.95 -9.60 0.77
C MET A 150 -1.22 -9.53 -0.56
N ALA A 151 -1.91 -9.84 -1.66
CA ALA A 151 -1.53 -9.39 -2.99
C ALA A 151 -2.40 -8.19 -3.37
N ASN A 152 -1.79 -7.20 -4.01
CA ASN A 152 -2.50 -6.07 -4.60
C ASN A 152 -2.34 -6.10 -6.11
N ALA A 153 -3.42 -5.81 -6.83
CA ALA A 153 -3.42 -5.57 -8.27
C ALA A 153 -3.92 -4.16 -8.55
N LEU A 154 -3.06 -3.32 -9.12
CA LEU A 154 -3.34 -1.93 -9.48
C LEU A 154 -3.58 -1.81 -10.98
N SER A 155 -4.68 -1.21 -11.39
CA SER A 155 -5.03 -0.96 -12.79
C SER A 155 -5.46 0.49 -13.00
N PRO A 156 -4.70 1.28 -13.81
CA PRO A 156 -3.38 0.99 -14.37
C PRO A 156 -2.29 0.93 -13.29
N GLU A 157 -1.02 0.72 -13.69
CA GLU A 157 0.13 0.67 -12.77
C GLU A 157 0.23 1.89 -11.87
N TRP A 158 0.87 1.68 -10.71
CA TRP A 158 1.24 2.77 -9.81
C TRP A 158 2.37 3.62 -10.42
N THR A 159 2.24 4.95 -10.31
CA THR A 159 3.32 5.90 -10.56
C THR A 159 3.32 6.99 -9.48
N PRO A 160 4.46 7.64 -9.20
CA PRO A 160 4.59 8.62 -8.12
C PRO A 160 3.66 9.83 -8.23
N ASP A 161 3.26 10.21 -9.44
CA ASP A 161 2.35 11.33 -9.72
C ASP A 161 0.87 10.95 -9.60
N ARG A 162 0.57 9.67 -9.44
CA ARG A 162 -0.78 9.11 -9.32
C ARG A 162 -1.13 8.65 -7.90
N VAL A 163 -0.38 9.10 -6.90
CA VAL A 163 -0.62 8.84 -5.47
C VAL A 163 -0.61 10.13 -4.66
N LYS A 164 -1.45 10.19 -3.62
CA LYS A 164 -1.39 11.24 -2.59
C LYS A 164 -1.35 10.56 -1.23
N ILE A 165 -0.43 10.97 -0.36
CA ILE A 165 -0.27 10.40 0.99
C ILE A 165 -0.60 11.47 2.02
N GLY A 166 -1.43 11.11 3.01
CA GLY A 166 -1.84 11.96 4.10
C GLY A 166 -2.76 13.11 3.70
N ALA A 167 -3.39 13.69 4.70
CA ALA A 167 -4.37 14.77 4.56
C ALA A 167 -4.36 15.70 5.77
N GLY A 168 -5.11 16.79 5.70
CA GLY A 168 -5.26 17.77 6.77
C GLY A 168 -6.70 17.95 7.25
N GLN A 169 -6.95 19.06 7.97
CA GLN A 169 -8.24 19.30 8.61
C GLN A 169 -9.42 19.37 7.62
N ALA A 170 -9.21 19.91 6.42
CA ALA A 170 -10.27 20.00 5.41
C ALA A 170 -10.80 18.61 5.02
N TRP A 171 -9.90 17.60 4.87
CA TRP A 171 -10.28 16.23 4.61
C TRP A 171 -11.04 15.60 5.80
N ILE A 172 -10.59 15.84 7.05
CA ILE A 172 -11.32 15.40 8.24
C ILE A 172 -12.74 15.99 8.27
N ASN A 173 -12.88 17.27 8.01
CA ASN A 173 -14.20 17.95 8.01
C ASN A 173 -15.15 17.35 6.96
N GLN A 174 -14.61 16.87 5.83
CA GLN A 174 -15.40 16.22 4.78
C GLN A 174 -15.98 14.87 5.23
N TYR A 175 -15.23 14.08 5.98
CA TYR A 175 -15.58 12.67 6.25
C TYR A 175 -15.97 12.41 7.72
N SER A 176 -15.69 13.32 8.65
CA SER A 176 -16.06 13.15 10.06
C SER A 176 -17.57 13.08 10.25
N GLY A 177 -18.01 12.12 11.08
CA GLY A 177 -19.43 11.91 11.37
C GLY A 177 -20.23 11.20 10.30
N LYS A 178 -19.64 10.82 9.16
CA LYS A 178 -20.33 10.11 8.05
C LYS A 178 -20.66 8.65 8.37
N ALA A 179 -20.02 8.05 9.38
CA ALA A 179 -20.33 6.75 9.94
C ALA A 179 -19.92 6.71 11.43
N PRO A 180 -20.40 5.76 12.24
CA PRO A 180 -20.05 5.68 13.66
C PRO A 180 -18.53 5.54 13.92
N TRP A 181 -17.80 4.90 13.03
CA TRP A 181 -16.36 4.76 13.10
C TRP A 181 -15.59 5.98 12.55
N ALA A 182 -16.21 6.84 11.75
CA ALA A 182 -15.57 8.00 11.11
C ALA A 182 -15.52 9.20 12.06
N THR A 183 -15.00 9.00 13.27
CA THR A 183 -14.75 10.07 14.24
C THR A 183 -13.47 10.82 13.91
N GLU A 184 -13.38 12.10 14.27
CA GLU A 184 -12.17 12.89 14.06
C GLU A 184 -10.92 12.21 14.62
N ALA A 185 -10.99 11.62 15.82
CA ALA A 185 -9.89 10.92 16.46
C ALA A 185 -9.44 9.69 15.63
N ASN A 186 -10.40 8.89 15.11
CA ASN A 186 -10.07 7.75 14.27
C ASN A 186 -9.48 8.21 12.93
N LEU A 187 -10.06 9.22 12.29
CA LEU A 187 -9.54 9.76 11.03
C LEU A 187 -8.12 10.30 11.18
N LYS A 188 -7.82 11.03 12.25
CA LYS A 188 -6.44 11.46 12.59
C LYS A 188 -5.49 10.29 12.76
N SER A 189 -5.94 9.20 13.41
CA SER A 189 -5.11 7.99 13.58
C SER A 189 -4.82 7.28 12.26
N LEU A 190 -5.74 7.34 11.28
CA LEU A 190 -5.53 6.78 9.94
C LEU A 190 -4.59 7.65 9.09
N ILE A 191 -4.58 8.95 9.27
CA ILE A 191 -3.60 9.85 8.63
C ILE A 191 -2.21 9.64 9.26
N GLY A 192 -2.16 9.48 10.58
CA GLY A 192 -0.93 9.23 11.34
C GLY A 192 0.14 10.30 11.12
N PRO A 193 1.41 9.91 10.86
CA PRO A 193 2.53 10.85 10.71
C PRO A 193 2.42 11.73 9.46
N ASN A 194 1.48 11.43 8.55
CA ASN A 194 1.32 12.15 7.28
C ASN A 194 0.31 13.31 7.39
N TRP A 195 0.08 13.80 8.60
CA TRP A 195 -0.76 14.97 8.83
C TRP A 195 -0.23 16.18 8.08
N LYS A 196 -1.13 16.89 7.37
CA LYS A 196 -0.83 18.14 6.67
C LYS A 196 -1.58 19.27 7.38
N PRO A 197 -0.88 20.30 7.86
CA PRO A 197 -1.50 21.43 8.54
C PRO A 197 -2.46 22.23 7.63
#